data_b58199c291b273739a90764314bbae54
#
_entry.id   b58199c291b273739a90764314bbae54
#
_cell.length_a   1.000
_cell.length_b   1.000
_cell.length_c   1.000
_cell.angle_alpha   90.00
_cell.angle_beta   90.00
_cell.angle_gamma   90.00
#
_symmetry.space_group_name_H-M   'P 1'
#
loop_
_entity.id
_entity.type
_entity.pdbx_description
1 polymer ?
#
loop_
_entity_poly.entity_id
_entity_poly.type
_entity_poly.pdbx_seq_one_letter_code
_entity_poly.pdbx_strand_id
1 'polypeptide(L)'
;MEEVIKMDEMRHHGIKGQKWGIRRFQNKDGSLTPAGKKRYDTGTHGNFMGQDRDDDIVIRKNSTAYRLQTKSELRGHGQTYISLDKLDHLKYIKVTSMGNSGLLMDATGLDDKYGHSIKMKVSNEMIAPSYQRSIDSFVKSVNKVGVKEVSKQVERNGYKAEDFIKDMKDISVEECRDRAYVNFMGTLMRDSKAKTEFFNDLKRQGYSAVIDEWDTKFGNGFAKSSVIVFEQGDHLKQVTSRKIDEMDAEYASAPEWFDKSDNEVAKKLSDKWKNY
;
A
#
# COMPACT_ATOMS: atom_id res chain seq x y z
N MET A 1 23.61 -27.96 41.45
CA MET A 1 24.27 -26.97 40.59
C MET A 1 23.21 -26.55 39.61
N GLU A 2 22.56 -25.45 39.92
CA GLU A 2 21.56 -24.83 39.03
C GLU A 2 22.28 -23.99 37.96
N GLU A 3 22.12 -24.37 36.73
CA GLU A 3 22.61 -23.61 35.57
C GLU A 3 21.69 -22.41 35.38
N VAL A 4 22.20 -21.24 35.78
CA VAL A 4 21.55 -19.97 35.49
C VAL A 4 21.66 -19.72 34.00
N ILE A 5 20.55 -19.90 33.25
CA ILE A 5 20.44 -19.50 31.89
C ILE A 5 20.52 -17.96 31.86
N LYS A 6 21.66 -17.44 31.44
CA LYS A 6 21.81 -16.02 31.12
C LYS A 6 20.82 -15.69 30.01
N MET A 7 19.83 -14.87 30.32
CA MET A 7 18.98 -14.23 29.28
C MET A 7 19.93 -13.46 28.39
N ASP A 8 19.98 -13.90 27.13
CA ASP A 8 20.70 -13.21 26.08
C ASP A 8 20.22 -11.74 26.03
N GLU A 9 21.17 -10.84 26.13
CA GLU A 9 20.94 -9.41 26.04
C GLU A 9 20.16 -9.15 24.76
N MET A 10 18.97 -8.56 24.90
CA MET A 10 18.26 -7.97 23.78
C MET A 10 19.20 -6.97 23.11
N ARG A 11 19.85 -7.38 22.03
CA ARG A 11 20.66 -6.48 21.22
C ARG A 11 19.74 -5.52 20.50
N HIS A 12 19.45 -4.41 21.18
CA HIS A 12 18.91 -3.27 20.49
C HIS A 12 19.97 -2.79 19.49
N HIS A 13 19.66 -2.82 18.21
CA HIS A 13 20.49 -2.20 17.19
C HIS A 13 20.42 -0.66 17.33
N GLY A 14 20.86 -0.17 18.47
CA GLY A 14 21.02 1.25 18.76
C GLY A 14 22.22 1.80 18.02
N ILE A 15 22.06 2.93 17.37
CA ILE A 15 23.20 3.63 16.78
C ILE A 15 24.10 4.08 17.92
N LYS A 16 25.39 3.70 17.85
CA LYS A 16 26.41 4.04 18.85
C LYS A 16 26.40 5.55 19.13
N GLY A 17 26.15 5.92 20.39
CA GLY A 17 26.07 7.32 20.81
C GLY A 17 24.68 7.91 20.98
N GLN A 18 23.61 7.17 20.69
CA GLN A 18 22.24 7.66 20.86
C GLN A 18 21.78 7.39 22.31
N LYS A 19 21.38 8.46 23.02
CA LYS A 19 20.79 8.34 24.36
C LYS A 19 19.42 7.66 24.29
N TRP A 20 19.14 6.76 25.21
CA TRP A 20 17.83 6.14 25.39
C TRP A 20 16.71 7.20 25.47
N GLY A 21 15.61 6.99 24.76
CA GLY A 21 14.45 7.89 24.78
C GLY A 21 14.47 9.01 23.72
N ILE A 22 15.55 9.15 22.94
CA ILE A 22 15.59 10.10 21.80
C ILE A 22 15.45 9.29 20.52
N ARG A 23 14.29 9.37 19.89
CA ARG A 23 14.09 8.79 18.56
C ARG A 23 14.93 9.54 17.55
N ARG A 24 15.72 8.85 16.75
CA ARG A 24 16.64 9.41 15.74
C ARG A 24 15.99 10.48 14.85
N PHE A 25 14.70 10.38 14.65
CA PHE A 25 13.92 11.18 13.71
C PHE A 25 12.91 12.13 14.38
N GLN A 26 12.86 12.14 15.72
CA GLN A 26 11.97 13.02 16.49
C GLN A 26 12.74 13.81 17.55
N ASN A 27 12.38 15.06 17.71
CA ASN A 27 12.79 15.91 18.83
C ASN A 27 12.06 15.51 20.11
N LYS A 28 12.46 16.06 21.27
CA LYS A 28 11.80 15.79 22.56
C LYS A 28 10.33 16.23 22.59
N ASP A 29 9.97 17.22 21.82
CA ASP A 29 8.61 17.77 21.68
C ASP A 29 7.73 16.98 20.70
N GLY A 30 8.25 15.88 20.13
CA GLY A 30 7.56 15.07 19.13
C GLY A 30 7.67 15.60 17.69
N SER A 31 8.25 16.79 17.48
CA SER A 31 8.53 17.30 16.15
C SER A 31 9.66 16.51 15.48
N LEU A 32 9.71 16.54 14.15
CA LEU A 32 10.75 15.82 13.43
C LEU A 32 12.07 16.58 13.42
N THR A 33 13.15 15.82 13.59
CA THR A 33 14.49 16.29 13.24
C THR A 33 14.59 16.52 11.71
N PRO A 34 15.61 17.28 11.23
CA PRO A 34 15.82 17.40 9.77
C PRO A 34 15.97 16.05 9.06
N ALA A 35 16.59 15.07 9.70
CA ALA A 35 16.68 13.70 9.18
C ALA A 35 15.31 12.99 9.20
N GLY A 36 14.49 13.22 10.23
CA GLY A 36 13.13 12.76 10.29
C GLY A 36 12.25 13.40 9.23
N LYS A 37 12.41 14.71 9.00
CA LYS A 37 11.74 15.40 7.90
C LYS A 37 12.09 14.78 6.55
N LYS A 38 13.38 14.59 6.28
CA LYS A 38 13.83 13.96 5.04
C LYS A 38 13.27 12.54 4.87
N ARG A 39 13.09 11.79 5.96
CA ARG A 39 12.59 10.42 5.94
C ARG A 39 11.07 10.33 5.86
N TYR A 40 10.35 11.21 6.56
CA TYR A 40 8.92 11.10 6.77
C TYR A 40 8.09 12.24 6.18
N ASP A 41 8.70 13.37 5.84
CA ASP A 41 8.01 14.62 5.55
C ASP A 41 7.88 14.93 4.06
N THR A 42 8.25 14.00 3.24
CA THR A 42 8.18 14.25 1.80
C THR A 42 6.76 14.29 1.29
N GLY A 43 5.76 14.06 2.16
CA GLY A 43 4.37 13.88 1.70
C GLY A 43 4.30 12.86 0.57
N THR A 44 5.45 12.50 0.11
CA THR A 44 5.76 11.58 -0.93
C THR A 44 6.54 10.46 -0.27
N HIS A 45 6.14 9.38 -0.39
CA HIS A 45 6.49 8.16 0.21
C HIS A 45 7.60 7.50 -0.61
N GLY A 46 8.58 8.27 -1.04
CA GLY A 46 9.73 7.83 -1.80
C GLY A 46 10.57 6.72 -1.14
N ASN A 47 10.21 6.34 0.08
CA ASN A 47 10.81 5.22 0.80
C ASN A 47 10.01 3.92 0.70
N PHE A 48 8.89 3.90 -0.01
CA PHE A 48 8.19 2.67 -0.33
C PHE A 48 8.91 1.99 -1.49
N MET A 49 9.90 1.23 -1.18
CA MET A 49 10.68 0.49 -2.17
C MET A 49 10.52 -1.02 -1.98
N GLY A 50 9.31 -1.46 -1.70
CA GLY A 50 9.04 -2.88 -1.59
C GLY A 50 9.95 -3.59 -0.59
N GLN A 51 10.72 -4.55 -1.06
CA GLN A 51 11.62 -5.39 -0.25
C GLN A 51 12.69 -4.63 0.55
N ASP A 52 13.09 -3.46 0.09
CA ASP A 52 14.16 -2.68 0.72
C ASP A 52 13.70 -1.89 1.94
N ARG A 53 12.44 -2.06 2.34
CA ARG A 53 11.85 -1.34 3.47
C ARG A 53 12.07 -2.08 4.79
N ASP A 54 13.10 -1.67 5.52
CA ASP A 54 13.44 -2.25 6.83
C ASP A 54 12.58 -1.73 7.99
N ASP A 55 12.05 -0.51 7.85
CA ASP A 55 11.32 0.18 8.90
C ASP A 55 9.82 0.28 8.61
N ASP A 56 9.04 0.38 9.68
CA ASP A 56 7.63 0.74 9.59
C ASP A 56 7.45 2.13 8.99
N ILE A 57 6.38 2.31 8.24
CA ILE A 57 6.03 3.58 7.60
C ILE A 57 4.99 4.31 8.43
N VAL A 58 5.30 5.54 8.79
CA VAL A 58 4.36 6.44 9.45
C VAL A 58 3.74 7.36 8.42
N ILE A 59 2.42 7.23 8.22
CA ILE A 59 1.62 8.11 7.36
C ILE A 59 0.98 9.16 8.26
N ARG A 60 1.43 10.39 8.13
CA ARG A 60 1.16 11.45 9.10
C ARG A 60 -0.21 12.04 8.97
N LYS A 61 -0.70 12.49 10.12
CA LYS A 61 -1.83 13.42 10.16
C LYS A 61 -1.59 14.61 9.23
N ASN A 62 -2.63 15.04 8.53
CA ASN A 62 -2.64 16.10 7.52
C ASN A 62 -1.95 15.77 6.19
N SER A 63 -1.37 14.58 6.01
CA SER A 63 -0.96 14.12 4.68
C SER A 63 -2.14 14.11 3.72
N THR A 64 -1.87 14.37 2.46
CA THR A 64 -2.89 14.28 1.40
C THR A 64 -2.92 12.85 0.87
N ALA A 65 -4.11 12.34 0.62
CA ALA A 65 -4.35 11.05 -0.01
C ALA A 65 -5.39 11.19 -1.12
N TYR A 66 -5.37 10.25 -2.06
CA TYR A 66 -6.24 10.24 -3.22
C TYR A 66 -6.81 8.85 -3.44
N ARG A 67 -8.02 8.77 -4.01
CA ARG A 67 -8.67 7.52 -4.40
C ARG A 67 -9.54 7.71 -5.63
N LEU A 68 -9.59 6.71 -6.50
CA LEU A 68 -10.62 6.56 -7.52
C LEU A 68 -11.78 5.72 -6.98
N GLN A 69 -13.00 6.14 -7.25
CA GLN A 69 -14.21 5.39 -6.91
C GLN A 69 -15.42 5.85 -7.75
N THR A 70 -16.49 5.07 -7.74
CA THR A 70 -17.74 5.39 -8.48
C THR A 70 -18.49 6.57 -7.88
N LYS A 71 -18.50 6.71 -6.56
CA LYS A 71 -19.29 7.74 -5.85
C LYS A 71 -18.45 8.95 -5.51
N SER A 72 -19.08 10.13 -5.46
CA SER A 72 -18.45 11.39 -5.07
C SER A 72 -18.11 11.49 -3.57
N GLU A 73 -18.67 10.61 -2.76
CA GLU A 73 -18.52 10.64 -1.30
C GLU A 73 -17.77 9.43 -0.80
N LEU A 74 -16.81 9.68 0.11
CA LEU A 74 -16.07 8.62 0.78
C LEU A 74 -17.01 7.84 1.71
N ARG A 75 -16.93 6.52 1.70
CA ARG A 75 -17.62 5.71 2.71
C ARG A 75 -17.03 6.00 4.09
N GLY A 76 -17.89 6.08 5.11
CA GLY A 76 -17.46 6.39 6.47
C GLY A 76 -16.81 5.22 7.23
N HIS A 77 -16.69 4.04 6.64
CA HIS A 77 -16.20 2.84 7.29
C HIS A 77 -15.60 1.86 6.30
N GLY A 78 -14.88 0.89 6.83
CA GLY A 78 -14.32 -0.23 6.12
C GLY A 78 -12.98 0.08 5.44
N GLN A 79 -12.46 -0.94 4.81
CA GLN A 79 -11.17 -0.90 4.14
C GLN A 79 -11.21 -0.03 2.90
N THR A 80 -10.12 0.68 2.65
CA THR A 80 -9.97 1.49 1.45
C THR A 80 -8.54 1.46 0.89
N TYR A 81 -8.46 1.62 -0.42
CA TYR A 81 -7.22 1.75 -1.16
C TYR A 81 -6.97 3.23 -1.46
N ILE A 82 -5.77 3.72 -1.20
CA ILE A 82 -5.39 5.11 -1.43
C ILE A 82 -4.01 5.22 -2.07
N SER A 83 -3.78 6.32 -2.77
CA SER A 83 -2.45 6.78 -3.15
C SER A 83 -2.08 8.00 -2.31
N LEU A 84 -0.85 8.05 -1.81
CA LEU A 84 -0.35 9.18 -1.03
C LEU A 84 0.34 10.24 -1.92
N ASP A 85 0.48 9.97 -3.20
CA ASP A 85 1.01 10.87 -4.20
C ASP A 85 0.01 11.15 -5.32
N LYS A 86 -0.08 12.40 -5.77
CA LYS A 86 -1.03 12.81 -6.81
C LYS A 86 -0.70 12.20 -8.16
N LEU A 87 0.58 12.11 -8.52
CA LEU A 87 0.97 11.56 -9.82
C LEU A 87 0.70 10.06 -9.87
N ASP A 88 1.01 9.33 -8.80
CA ASP A 88 0.67 7.92 -8.70
C ASP A 88 -0.84 7.69 -8.85
N HIS A 89 -1.64 8.53 -8.17
CA HIS A 89 -3.10 8.48 -8.32
C HIS A 89 -3.59 8.72 -9.76
N LEU A 90 -2.98 9.68 -10.46
CA LEU A 90 -3.38 10.01 -11.84
C LEU A 90 -3.03 8.91 -12.86
N LYS A 91 -2.02 8.09 -12.58
CA LYS A 91 -1.71 6.90 -13.40
C LYS A 91 -2.88 5.92 -13.45
N TYR A 92 -3.63 5.77 -12.36
CA TYR A 92 -4.81 4.91 -12.33
C TYR A 92 -5.91 5.40 -13.26
N ILE A 93 -6.03 6.71 -13.51
CA ILE A 93 -6.99 7.25 -14.48
C ILE A 93 -6.67 6.74 -15.88
N LYS A 94 -5.38 6.78 -16.29
CA LYS A 94 -4.94 6.22 -17.58
C LYS A 94 -5.29 4.74 -17.70
N VAL A 95 -4.90 3.93 -16.72
CA VAL A 95 -5.15 2.49 -16.74
C VAL A 95 -6.63 2.17 -16.79
N THR A 96 -7.45 2.87 -16.01
CA THR A 96 -8.90 2.71 -16.00
C THR A 96 -9.52 3.08 -17.35
N SER A 97 -9.05 4.17 -17.97
CA SER A 97 -9.56 4.65 -19.25
C SER A 97 -9.21 3.72 -20.43
N MET A 98 -8.09 3.03 -20.36
CA MET A 98 -7.63 2.11 -21.39
C MET A 98 -8.32 0.73 -21.37
N GLY A 99 -9.22 0.47 -20.44
CA GLY A 99 -9.92 -0.81 -20.35
C GLY A 99 -9.05 -1.99 -19.90
N ASN A 100 -7.77 -1.75 -19.60
CA ASN A 100 -6.84 -2.76 -19.08
C ASN A 100 -7.05 -3.06 -17.58
N SER A 101 -8.19 -2.75 -17.08
CA SER A 101 -8.46 -2.54 -15.65
C SER A 101 -9.22 -3.67 -14.98
N GLY A 102 -9.28 -4.86 -15.55
CA GLY A 102 -10.05 -5.96 -14.94
C GLY A 102 -9.83 -6.13 -13.43
N LEU A 103 -8.59 -5.94 -12.96
CA LEU A 103 -8.23 -5.99 -11.55
C LEU A 103 -8.53 -4.66 -10.82
N LEU A 104 -8.30 -3.52 -11.47
CA LEU A 104 -8.53 -2.20 -10.87
C LEU A 104 -10.02 -1.86 -10.83
N MET A 105 -10.80 -2.26 -11.83
CA MET A 105 -12.26 -2.07 -11.83
C MET A 105 -12.91 -2.86 -10.68
N ASP A 106 -12.52 -4.10 -10.47
CA ASP A 106 -13.01 -4.91 -9.34
C ASP A 106 -12.59 -4.31 -7.98
N ALA A 107 -11.39 -3.75 -7.91
CA ALA A 107 -10.85 -3.18 -6.68
C ALA A 107 -11.42 -1.81 -6.33
N THR A 108 -11.69 -0.97 -7.32
CA THR A 108 -12.19 0.40 -7.13
C THR A 108 -13.71 0.48 -7.17
N GLY A 109 -14.39 -0.57 -7.68
CA GLY A 109 -15.82 -0.57 -7.91
C GLY A 109 -16.24 0.48 -8.97
N LEU A 110 -15.38 0.72 -9.96
CA LEU A 110 -15.66 1.61 -11.07
C LEU A 110 -16.52 0.87 -12.09
N ASP A 111 -17.80 0.74 -11.81
CA ASP A 111 -18.78 0.20 -12.77
C ASP A 111 -19.07 1.21 -13.89
N ASP A 112 -18.90 2.50 -13.61
CA ASP A 112 -19.07 3.57 -14.56
C ASP A 112 -17.76 3.88 -15.29
N LYS A 113 -17.84 4.12 -16.59
CA LYS A 113 -16.70 4.54 -17.43
C LYS A 113 -15.98 5.79 -16.87
N TYR A 114 -16.71 6.62 -16.11
CA TYR A 114 -16.20 7.85 -15.49
C TYR A 114 -16.56 7.86 -14.01
N GLY A 115 -15.55 7.64 -13.17
CA GLY A 115 -15.69 7.69 -11.72
C GLY A 115 -15.39 9.06 -11.12
N HIS A 116 -15.13 9.06 -9.85
CA HIS A 116 -14.70 10.25 -9.11
C HIS A 116 -13.28 10.08 -8.56
N SER A 117 -12.50 11.13 -8.66
CA SER A 117 -11.26 11.28 -7.89
C SER A 117 -11.61 11.95 -6.56
N ILE A 118 -11.26 11.30 -5.47
CA ILE A 118 -11.49 11.81 -4.11
C ILE A 118 -10.14 12.24 -3.54
N LYS A 119 -10.09 13.49 -3.13
CA LYS A 119 -8.95 14.04 -2.37
C LYS A 119 -9.30 14.05 -0.89
N MET A 120 -8.40 13.54 -0.08
CA MET A 120 -8.57 13.33 1.35
C MET A 120 -7.41 13.94 2.14
N LYS A 121 -7.65 14.17 3.41
CA LYS A 121 -6.63 14.39 4.43
C LYS A 121 -6.61 13.20 5.38
N VAL A 122 -5.43 12.83 5.79
CA VAL A 122 -5.22 11.90 6.89
C VAL A 122 -5.61 12.63 8.19
N SER A 123 -6.70 12.22 8.81
CA SER A 123 -7.23 12.83 10.04
C SER A 123 -6.51 12.32 11.28
N ASN A 124 -6.13 11.06 11.29
CA ASN A 124 -5.32 10.43 12.32
C ASN A 124 -4.15 9.68 11.68
N GLU A 125 -3.00 9.76 12.32
CA GLU A 125 -1.80 9.08 11.87
C GLU A 125 -2.05 7.59 11.66
N MET A 126 -1.43 7.02 10.62
CA MET A 126 -1.48 5.59 10.32
C MET A 126 -0.07 5.02 10.34
N ILE A 127 0.04 3.76 10.73
CA ILE A 127 1.29 3.02 10.71
C ILE A 127 1.10 1.80 9.81
N ALA A 128 1.97 1.65 8.84
CA ALA A 128 2.08 0.46 8.01
C ALA A 128 3.36 -0.32 8.39
N PRO A 129 3.31 -1.66 8.44
CA PRO A 129 4.44 -2.49 8.84
C PRO A 129 5.60 -2.38 7.85
N SER A 130 6.79 -2.69 8.30
CA SER A 130 7.93 -2.97 7.43
C SER A 130 7.63 -4.14 6.49
N TYR A 131 8.44 -4.29 5.44
CA TYR A 131 8.26 -5.39 4.50
C TYR A 131 8.35 -6.75 5.22
N GLN A 132 9.35 -6.97 6.06
CA GLN A 132 9.52 -8.22 6.79
C GLN A 132 8.33 -8.54 7.69
N ARG A 133 7.81 -7.57 8.43
CA ARG A 133 6.62 -7.78 9.28
C ARG A 133 5.37 -8.08 8.49
N SER A 134 5.25 -7.51 7.30
CA SER A 134 4.17 -7.84 6.37
C SER A 134 4.28 -9.30 5.92
N ILE A 135 5.49 -9.74 5.58
CA ILE A 135 5.79 -11.14 5.23
C ILE A 135 5.46 -12.09 6.38
N ASP A 136 5.87 -11.77 7.60
CA ASP A 136 5.61 -12.62 8.78
C ASP A 136 4.10 -12.80 9.01
N SER A 137 3.33 -11.71 8.90
CA SER A 137 1.87 -11.75 9.00
C SER A 137 1.22 -12.52 7.85
N PHE A 138 1.75 -12.40 6.63
CA PHE A 138 1.33 -13.16 5.48
C PHE A 138 1.52 -14.67 5.70
N VAL A 139 2.73 -15.09 6.02
CA VAL A 139 3.06 -16.51 6.26
C VAL A 139 2.17 -17.10 7.35
N LYS A 140 2.01 -16.39 8.46
CA LYS A 140 1.15 -16.80 9.57
C LYS A 140 -0.32 -16.97 9.13
N SER A 141 -0.81 -16.05 8.32
CA SER A 141 -2.20 -16.05 7.84
C SER A 141 -2.44 -17.18 6.85
N VAL A 142 -1.51 -17.42 5.92
CA VAL A 142 -1.60 -18.54 4.97
C VAL A 142 -1.54 -19.88 5.68
N ASN A 143 -0.65 -20.04 6.67
CA ASN A 143 -0.56 -21.27 7.45
C ASN A 143 -1.83 -21.53 8.26
N LYS A 144 -2.44 -20.48 8.82
CA LYS A 144 -3.70 -20.61 9.58
C LYS A 144 -4.89 -21.02 8.72
N VAL A 145 -5.00 -20.47 7.52
CA VAL A 145 -6.10 -20.75 6.58
C VAL A 145 -5.85 -22.03 5.77
N GLY A 146 -4.60 -22.32 5.51
CA GLY A 146 -4.14 -23.44 4.71
C GLY A 146 -3.73 -23.05 3.29
N VAL A 147 -2.51 -23.45 2.92
CA VAL A 147 -1.86 -23.09 1.63
C VAL A 147 -2.74 -23.42 0.42
N LYS A 148 -3.40 -24.61 0.43
CA LYS A 148 -4.29 -25.04 -0.67
C LYS A 148 -5.53 -24.15 -0.83
N GLU A 149 -6.05 -23.59 0.26
CA GLU A 149 -7.21 -22.69 0.17
C GLU A 149 -6.81 -21.34 -0.38
N VAL A 150 -5.66 -20.83 0.07
CA VAL A 150 -5.14 -19.54 -0.41
C VAL A 150 -4.70 -19.63 -1.87
N SER A 151 -4.10 -20.75 -2.32
CA SER A 151 -3.65 -20.92 -3.71
C SER A 151 -4.79 -20.79 -4.72
N LYS A 152 -6.00 -21.26 -4.40
CA LYS A 152 -7.19 -21.07 -5.26
C LYS A 152 -7.59 -19.59 -5.43
N GLN A 153 -7.29 -18.76 -4.43
CA GLN A 153 -7.58 -17.33 -4.51
C GLN A 153 -6.54 -16.61 -5.36
N VAL A 154 -5.28 -17.00 -5.19
CA VAL A 154 -4.16 -16.45 -5.97
C VAL A 154 -4.30 -16.80 -7.44
N GLU A 155 -4.78 -18.00 -7.77
CA GLU A 155 -5.01 -18.45 -9.15
C GLU A 155 -5.97 -17.53 -9.91
N ARG A 156 -6.97 -16.96 -9.25
CA ARG A 156 -7.89 -15.98 -9.86
C ARG A 156 -7.21 -14.71 -10.34
N ASN A 157 -5.99 -14.44 -9.89
CA ASN A 157 -5.16 -13.32 -10.34
C ASN A 157 -4.16 -13.72 -11.44
N GLY A 158 -4.27 -14.94 -11.97
CA GLY A 158 -3.40 -15.42 -13.05
C GLY A 158 -2.13 -16.10 -12.57
N TYR A 159 -1.88 -16.20 -11.27
CA TYR A 159 -0.77 -16.96 -10.73
C TYR A 159 -1.23 -18.40 -10.46
N LYS A 160 -0.50 -19.40 -10.98
CA LYS A 160 -0.92 -20.79 -10.86
C LYS A 160 -0.94 -21.26 -9.39
N ALA A 161 -1.98 -21.95 -9.00
CA ALA A 161 -2.12 -22.49 -7.65
C ALA A 161 -0.94 -23.41 -7.27
N GLU A 162 -0.43 -24.19 -8.21
CA GLU A 162 0.70 -25.10 -8.02
C GLU A 162 2.00 -24.35 -7.74
N ASP A 163 2.24 -23.24 -8.46
CA ASP A 163 3.43 -22.39 -8.28
C ASP A 163 3.38 -21.71 -6.89
N PHE A 164 2.21 -21.22 -6.48
CA PHE A 164 2.05 -20.67 -5.13
C PHE A 164 2.33 -21.71 -4.05
N ILE A 165 1.81 -22.93 -4.20
CA ILE A 165 2.07 -24.03 -3.26
C ILE A 165 3.55 -24.37 -3.20
N LYS A 166 4.24 -24.38 -4.34
CA LYS A 166 5.68 -24.60 -4.42
C LYS A 166 6.45 -23.50 -3.70
N ASP A 167 6.15 -22.24 -3.99
CA ASP A 167 6.79 -21.09 -3.35
C ASP A 167 6.59 -21.09 -1.84
N MET A 168 5.41 -21.48 -1.36
CA MET A 168 5.13 -21.61 0.08
C MET A 168 5.91 -22.75 0.74
N LYS A 169 6.28 -23.81 0.02
CA LYS A 169 7.18 -24.86 0.55
C LYS A 169 8.61 -24.35 0.69
N ASP A 170 9.05 -23.53 -0.26
CA ASP A 170 10.38 -22.95 -0.31
C ASP A 170 10.41 -21.51 0.26
N ILE A 171 9.54 -21.21 1.22
CA ILE A 171 9.32 -19.86 1.77
C ILE A 171 10.56 -19.24 2.44
N SER A 172 11.54 -20.06 2.81
CA SER A 172 12.84 -19.60 3.29
C SER A 172 13.72 -19.01 2.18
N VAL A 173 13.45 -19.36 0.92
CA VAL A 173 14.11 -18.78 -0.25
C VAL A 173 13.46 -17.44 -0.54
N GLU A 174 14.26 -16.37 -0.55
CA GLU A 174 13.79 -15.00 -0.71
C GLU A 174 12.92 -14.81 -1.95
N GLU A 175 13.37 -15.28 -3.10
CA GLU A 175 12.65 -15.16 -4.35
C GLU A 175 11.28 -15.87 -4.34
N CYS A 176 11.19 -17.07 -3.75
CA CYS A 176 9.94 -17.80 -3.58
C CYS A 176 8.98 -17.08 -2.64
N ARG A 177 9.51 -16.63 -1.50
CA ARG A 177 8.78 -15.85 -0.50
C ARG A 177 8.16 -14.60 -1.11
N ASP A 178 8.96 -13.84 -1.83
CA ASP A 178 8.55 -12.58 -2.42
C ASP A 178 7.50 -12.78 -3.51
N ARG A 179 7.67 -13.79 -4.38
CA ARG A 179 6.67 -14.15 -5.37
C ARG A 179 5.34 -14.54 -4.73
N ALA A 180 5.39 -15.42 -3.70
CA ALA A 180 4.19 -15.85 -2.99
C ALA A 180 3.48 -14.65 -2.34
N TYR A 181 4.23 -13.79 -1.64
CA TYR A 181 3.68 -12.64 -0.95
C TYR A 181 3.03 -11.64 -1.90
N VAL A 182 3.70 -11.27 -2.96
CA VAL A 182 3.15 -10.28 -3.88
C VAL A 182 1.90 -10.80 -4.58
N ASN A 183 1.87 -12.08 -4.97
CA ASN A 183 0.66 -12.67 -5.54
C ASN A 183 -0.49 -12.76 -4.51
N PHE A 184 -0.16 -12.98 -3.24
CA PHE A 184 -1.13 -12.89 -2.16
C PHE A 184 -1.68 -11.46 -2.00
N MET A 185 -0.84 -10.43 -2.10
CA MET A 185 -1.27 -9.02 -2.03
C MET A 185 -2.34 -8.70 -3.08
N GLY A 186 -2.22 -9.22 -4.29
CA GLY A 186 -3.24 -9.09 -5.33
C GLY A 186 -4.60 -9.69 -4.97
N THR A 187 -4.69 -10.54 -3.94
CA THR A 187 -5.96 -11.10 -3.46
C THR A 187 -6.64 -10.24 -2.40
N LEU A 188 -5.95 -9.27 -1.81
CA LEU A 188 -6.43 -8.51 -0.64
C LEU A 188 -7.64 -7.62 -0.92
N MET A 189 -7.91 -7.31 -2.19
CA MET A 189 -9.08 -6.53 -2.58
C MET A 189 -10.38 -7.38 -2.61
N ARG A 190 -10.26 -8.69 -2.49
CA ARG A 190 -11.37 -9.63 -2.47
C ARG A 190 -11.63 -10.14 -1.06
N ASP A 191 -12.88 -10.44 -0.74
CA ASP A 191 -13.20 -11.03 0.55
C ASP A 191 -12.71 -12.48 0.64
N SER A 192 -11.89 -12.74 1.65
CA SER A 192 -11.35 -14.07 1.92
C SER A 192 -10.96 -14.24 3.38
N LYS A 193 -10.92 -15.49 3.83
CA LYS A 193 -10.45 -15.83 5.18
C LYS A 193 -8.99 -15.40 5.39
N ALA A 194 -8.14 -15.60 4.37
CA ALA A 194 -6.73 -15.26 4.45
C ALA A 194 -6.50 -13.75 4.57
N LYS A 195 -7.25 -12.95 3.81
CA LYS A 195 -7.29 -11.49 3.95
C LYS A 195 -7.69 -11.07 5.36
N THR A 196 -8.77 -11.63 5.86
CA THR A 196 -9.27 -11.31 7.22
C THR A 196 -8.24 -11.64 8.28
N GLU A 197 -7.59 -12.79 8.21
CA GLU A 197 -6.55 -13.18 9.15
C GLU A 197 -5.31 -12.28 9.05
N PHE A 198 -4.90 -11.94 7.84
CA PHE A 198 -3.77 -11.04 7.59
C PHE A 198 -4.00 -9.66 8.22
N PHE A 199 -5.15 -9.04 7.94
CA PHE A 199 -5.44 -7.73 8.54
C PHE A 199 -5.66 -7.79 10.05
N ASN A 200 -6.28 -8.85 10.55
CA ASN A 200 -6.45 -9.03 11.98
C ASN A 200 -5.11 -9.23 12.70
N ASP A 201 -4.17 -9.91 12.07
CA ASP A 201 -2.83 -10.06 12.63
C ASP A 201 -2.09 -8.71 12.69
N LEU A 202 -2.13 -7.95 11.59
CA LEU A 202 -1.53 -6.61 11.55
C LEU A 202 -2.20 -5.63 12.53
N LYS A 203 -3.54 -5.65 12.62
CA LYS A 203 -4.28 -4.82 13.59
C LYS A 203 -3.89 -5.14 15.04
N ARG A 204 -3.73 -6.42 15.39
CA ARG A 204 -3.27 -6.84 16.73
C ARG A 204 -1.86 -6.33 17.06
N GLN A 205 -1.04 -6.13 16.05
CA GLN A 205 0.30 -5.54 16.17
C GLN A 205 0.29 -4.00 16.22
N GLY A 206 -0.89 -3.36 16.11
CA GLY A 206 -1.05 -1.90 16.16
C GLY A 206 -0.96 -1.19 14.81
N TYR A 207 -0.96 -1.94 13.69
CA TYR A 207 -0.97 -1.34 12.36
C TYR A 207 -2.38 -0.95 11.93
N SER A 208 -2.50 0.13 11.19
CA SER A 208 -3.76 0.66 10.66
C SER A 208 -3.80 0.66 9.12
N ALA A 209 -2.67 0.36 8.51
CA ALA A 209 -2.52 0.30 7.06
C ALA A 209 -1.45 -0.72 6.66
N VAL A 210 -1.42 -1.07 5.38
CA VAL A 210 -0.33 -1.85 4.77
C VAL A 210 0.01 -1.25 3.40
N ILE A 211 1.29 -1.30 3.03
CA ILE A 211 1.73 -0.89 1.70
C ILE A 211 1.30 -1.95 0.69
N ASP A 212 0.78 -1.51 -0.45
CA ASP A 212 0.47 -2.42 -1.54
C ASP A 212 1.72 -2.76 -2.34
N GLU A 213 2.33 -3.87 -1.98
CA GLU A 213 3.53 -4.37 -2.66
C GLU A 213 3.22 -4.90 -4.07
N TRP A 214 1.97 -5.22 -4.39
CA TRP A 214 1.58 -5.57 -5.74
C TRP A 214 1.87 -4.43 -6.72
N ASP A 215 1.42 -3.24 -6.42
CA ASP A 215 1.63 -2.07 -7.27
C ASP A 215 3.07 -1.58 -7.27
N THR A 216 3.74 -1.65 -6.12
CA THR A 216 5.12 -1.17 -6.01
C THR A 216 6.11 -2.10 -6.68
N LYS A 217 5.89 -3.40 -6.64
CA LYS A 217 6.84 -4.42 -7.10
C LYS A 217 6.48 -4.97 -8.48
N PHE A 218 5.24 -5.37 -8.73
CA PHE A 218 4.82 -5.95 -10.01
C PHE A 218 4.55 -4.94 -11.09
N GLY A 219 4.05 -3.78 -10.74
CA GLY A 219 3.87 -2.68 -11.67
C GLY A 219 5.16 -1.99 -12.08
N ASN A 220 6.34 -2.64 -11.93
CA ASN A 220 7.64 -2.01 -12.18
C ASN A 220 7.76 -0.63 -11.51
N GLY A 221 7.20 -0.49 -10.30
CA GLY A 221 7.07 0.78 -9.61
C GLY A 221 5.98 1.68 -10.21
N PHE A 222 4.91 1.08 -10.74
CA PHE A 222 3.77 1.79 -11.31
C PHE A 222 3.23 2.84 -10.34
N ALA A 223 2.96 2.45 -9.10
CA ALA A 223 2.55 3.36 -8.05
C ALA A 223 3.36 3.07 -6.77
N LYS A 224 4.22 4.02 -6.40
CA LYS A 224 5.13 3.87 -5.26
C LYS A 224 4.51 4.23 -3.91
N SER A 225 3.31 4.77 -3.92
CA SER A 225 2.66 5.32 -2.73
C SER A 225 1.30 4.69 -2.44
N SER A 226 1.06 3.49 -2.95
CA SER A 226 -0.19 2.77 -2.80
C SER A 226 -0.30 2.11 -1.43
N VAL A 227 -1.41 2.38 -0.74
CA VAL A 227 -1.66 1.96 0.64
C VAL A 227 -3.07 1.40 0.78
N ILE A 228 -3.20 0.29 1.49
CA ILE A 228 -4.48 -0.25 1.93
C ILE A 228 -4.70 0.18 3.38
N VAL A 229 -5.71 1.01 3.62
CA VAL A 229 -6.12 1.46 4.95
C VAL A 229 -7.17 0.51 5.50
N PHE A 230 -7.03 0.04 6.74
CA PHE A 230 -7.89 -1.00 7.30
C PHE A 230 -9.27 -0.49 7.73
N GLU A 231 -9.32 0.77 8.21
CA GLU A 231 -10.58 1.42 8.56
C GLU A 231 -10.52 2.91 8.16
N GLN A 232 -11.17 3.23 7.06
CA GLN A 232 -11.08 4.58 6.49
C GLN A 232 -11.72 5.66 7.36
N GLY A 233 -12.80 5.34 8.06
CA GLY A 233 -13.52 6.30 8.91
C GLY A 233 -12.69 6.84 10.05
N ASP A 234 -11.74 6.04 10.55
CA ASP A 234 -10.86 6.43 11.65
C ASP A 234 -9.73 7.35 11.20
N HIS A 235 -9.33 7.24 9.92
CA HIS A 235 -8.07 7.83 9.46
C HIS A 235 -8.20 8.83 8.32
N LEU A 236 -9.31 8.85 7.59
CA LEU A 236 -9.43 9.64 6.38
C LEU A 236 -10.64 10.59 6.43
N LYS A 237 -10.42 11.83 6.00
CA LYS A 237 -11.48 12.83 5.83
C LYS A 237 -11.46 13.37 4.41
N GLN A 238 -12.57 13.28 3.72
CA GLN A 238 -12.72 13.86 2.40
C GLN A 238 -12.57 15.39 2.45
N VAL A 239 -11.80 15.92 1.52
CA VAL A 239 -11.61 17.35 1.32
C VAL A 239 -12.43 17.82 0.12
N THR A 240 -12.30 17.11 -0.99
CA THR A 240 -13.04 17.42 -2.22
C THR A 240 -13.16 16.16 -3.08
N SER A 241 -14.07 16.19 -4.03
CA SER A 241 -14.14 15.20 -5.10
C SER A 241 -14.20 15.91 -6.46
N ARG A 242 -13.66 15.24 -7.46
CA ARG A 242 -13.73 15.65 -8.85
C ARG A 242 -14.26 14.49 -9.68
N LYS A 243 -15.32 14.73 -10.46
CA LYS A 243 -15.76 13.78 -11.47
C LYS A 243 -14.70 13.68 -12.56
N ILE A 244 -14.36 12.46 -12.94
CA ILE A 244 -13.55 12.18 -14.12
C ILE A 244 -14.51 12.21 -15.30
N ASP A 245 -14.35 13.22 -16.16
CA ASP A 245 -15.21 13.41 -17.32
C ASP A 245 -14.64 12.70 -18.58
N GLU A 246 -15.42 12.74 -19.65
CA GLU A 246 -15.06 12.17 -20.93
C GLU A 246 -13.75 12.71 -21.47
N MET A 247 -13.53 14.01 -21.35
CA MET A 247 -12.32 14.66 -21.81
C MET A 247 -11.07 14.18 -21.03
N ASP A 248 -11.22 13.90 -19.73
CA ASP A 248 -10.13 13.35 -18.93
C ASP A 248 -9.80 11.92 -19.38
N ALA A 249 -10.83 11.10 -19.67
CA ALA A 249 -10.66 9.73 -20.11
C ALA A 249 -10.10 9.67 -21.54
N GLU A 250 -10.58 10.47 -22.46
CA GLU A 250 -10.06 10.58 -23.82
C GLU A 250 -8.61 11.03 -23.82
N TYR A 251 -8.29 12.06 -23.03
CA TYR A 251 -6.93 12.54 -22.89
C TYR A 251 -5.99 11.45 -22.34
N ALA A 252 -6.42 10.73 -21.30
CA ALA A 252 -5.61 9.68 -20.69
C ALA A 252 -5.43 8.43 -21.57
N SER A 253 -6.36 8.19 -22.52
CA SER A 253 -6.36 7.05 -23.44
C SER A 253 -5.95 7.39 -24.87
N ALA A 254 -5.56 8.62 -25.15
CA ALA A 254 -5.18 9.04 -26.49
C ALA A 254 -4.02 8.20 -27.05
N PRO A 255 -4.07 7.82 -28.35
CA PRO A 255 -3.07 6.95 -28.96
C PRO A 255 -1.62 7.45 -28.80
N GLU A 256 -1.44 8.76 -28.80
CA GLU A 256 -0.12 9.37 -28.59
C GLU A 256 0.51 9.08 -27.22
N TRP A 257 -0.28 8.56 -26.28
CA TRP A 257 0.18 8.18 -24.94
C TRP A 257 0.54 6.70 -24.81
N PHE A 258 0.26 5.86 -25.81
CA PHE A 258 0.58 4.44 -25.74
C PHE A 258 2.08 4.19 -25.54
N ASP A 259 2.92 4.96 -26.23
CA ASP A 259 4.38 4.88 -26.14
C ASP A 259 4.99 5.76 -25.05
N LYS A 260 4.15 6.55 -24.36
CA LYS A 260 4.58 7.42 -23.28
C LYS A 260 4.51 6.71 -21.93
N SER A 261 5.46 7.04 -21.06
CA SER A 261 5.43 6.52 -19.71
C SER A 261 4.18 7.00 -18.95
N ASP A 262 3.67 6.17 -18.02
CA ASP A 262 2.53 6.54 -17.19
C ASP A 262 2.80 7.82 -16.37
N ASN A 263 4.08 8.07 -16.05
CA ASN A 263 4.51 9.28 -15.37
C ASN A 263 4.30 10.54 -16.22
N GLU A 264 4.56 10.49 -17.53
CA GLU A 264 4.37 11.65 -18.42
C GLU A 264 2.89 11.99 -18.56
N VAL A 265 2.04 10.98 -18.73
CA VAL A 265 0.58 11.15 -18.81
C VAL A 265 0.04 11.70 -17.49
N ALA A 266 0.43 11.14 -16.36
CA ALA A 266 0.03 11.61 -15.05
C ALA A 266 0.46 13.07 -14.79
N LYS A 267 1.65 13.46 -15.24
CA LYS A 267 2.14 14.83 -15.14
C LYS A 267 1.26 15.80 -15.92
N LYS A 268 0.91 15.46 -17.15
CA LYS A 268 0.04 16.30 -17.97
C LYS A 268 -1.40 16.38 -17.46
N LEU A 269 -1.95 15.28 -16.94
CA LEU A 269 -3.22 15.31 -16.21
C LEU A 269 -3.12 16.20 -14.97
N SER A 270 -2.01 16.15 -14.26
CA SER A 270 -1.78 17.03 -13.11
C SER A 270 -1.78 18.51 -13.49
N ASP A 271 -1.22 18.86 -14.65
CA ASP A 271 -1.23 20.24 -15.18
C ASP A 271 -2.66 20.67 -15.57
N LYS A 272 -3.44 19.78 -16.17
CA LYS A 272 -4.87 20.00 -16.45
C LYS A 272 -5.68 20.19 -15.16
N TRP A 273 -5.31 19.50 -14.09
CA TRP A 273 -5.99 19.53 -12.78
C TRP A 273 -5.27 20.44 -11.77
N LYS A 274 -4.85 21.64 -12.18
CA LYS A 274 -4.05 22.53 -11.33
C LYS A 274 -4.66 22.83 -9.96
N ASN A 275 -5.98 22.94 -9.90
CA ASN A 275 -6.72 23.32 -8.69
C ASN A 275 -7.26 22.15 -7.88
N TYR A 276 -6.84 20.93 -8.21
CA TYR A 276 -7.32 19.72 -7.53
C TYR A 276 -6.34 19.15 -6.50
#